data_6f60edad6c1ec440be6b7c755cbcd059
#
_entry.id   6f60edad6c1ec440be6b7c755cbcd059
#
_cell.length_a   1.000
_cell.length_b   1.000
_cell.length_c   1.000
_cell.angle_alpha   90.00
_cell.angle_beta   90.00
_cell.angle_gamma   90.00
#
_symmetry.space_group_name_H-M   'P 1'
#
loop_
_entity.id
_entity.type
_entity.pdbx_description
1 polymer ?
#
loop_
_entity_poly.entity_id
_entity_poly.type
_entity_poly.pdbx_seq_one_letter_code
_entity_poly.pdbx_strand_id
1 'polypeptide(L)'
;TLDQAESAYAAYVQAHCSSLPENLSYLQEKFDLELETKESADPKEAEKNWEKIKTAVVSELVGNYEFVREPEAVPEGKDFVEWFLKESKEGNSVHFAAAATMLLRACGMPARYVVGYAAPASLFQGQADGSYQAVLEDDNAHAWAEVYREGIGWTVVEATPGFAALVTESDGASGQKEKEADSPNTPVEVFDQEDTP
;
A
#
# COMPACT_ATOMS: atom_id res chain seq x y z
N THR A 1 10.87 19.22 -24.32
CA THR A 1 9.39 19.15 -24.28
C THR A 1 8.96 18.38 -23.05
N LEU A 2 7.70 18.53 -22.61
CA LEU A 2 7.13 17.81 -21.48
C LEU A 2 7.24 16.28 -21.72
N ASP A 3 6.89 15.83 -22.92
CA ASP A 3 6.95 14.42 -23.33
C ASP A 3 8.36 13.80 -23.19
N GLN A 4 9.41 14.57 -23.46
CA GLN A 4 10.79 14.09 -23.29
C GLN A 4 11.15 13.93 -21.81
N ALA A 5 10.68 14.82 -20.95
CA ALA A 5 10.90 14.73 -19.50
C ALA A 5 10.14 13.53 -18.91
N GLU A 6 8.90 13.31 -19.34
CA GLU A 6 8.08 12.18 -18.92
C GLU A 6 8.69 10.85 -19.36
N SER A 7 9.10 10.72 -20.60
CA SER A 7 9.78 9.51 -21.12
C SER A 7 11.10 9.24 -20.40
N ALA A 8 11.89 10.28 -20.09
CA ALA A 8 13.13 10.14 -19.32
C ALA A 8 12.85 9.70 -17.88
N TYR A 9 11.79 10.22 -17.28
CA TYR A 9 11.38 9.84 -15.94
C TYR A 9 10.85 8.39 -15.89
N ALA A 10 10.04 7.98 -16.88
CA ALA A 10 9.56 6.60 -17.00
C ALA A 10 10.74 5.61 -17.13
N ALA A 11 11.74 5.94 -17.94
CA ALA A 11 12.95 5.14 -18.07
C ALA A 11 13.75 5.05 -16.75
N TYR A 12 13.87 6.16 -16.02
CA TYR A 12 14.48 6.19 -14.70
C TYR A 12 13.71 5.29 -13.71
N VAL A 13 12.40 5.40 -13.67
CA VAL A 13 11.54 4.58 -12.81
C VAL A 13 11.71 3.09 -13.13
N GLN A 14 11.67 2.74 -14.41
CA GLN A 14 11.89 1.36 -14.86
C GLN A 14 13.23 0.82 -14.39
N ALA A 15 14.30 1.61 -14.53
CA ALA A 15 15.63 1.19 -14.11
C ALA A 15 15.82 1.02 -12.61
N HIS A 16 15.09 1.77 -11.78
CA HIS A 16 15.33 1.83 -10.32
C HIS A 16 14.23 1.22 -9.47
N CYS A 17 13.01 1.07 -10.02
CA CYS A 17 11.84 0.63 -9.27
C CYS A 17 11.29 -0.73 -9.72
N SER A 18 11.96 -1.44 -10.64
CA SER A 18 11.50 -2.74 -11.17
C SER A 18 12.35 -3.92 -10.70
N SER A 19 13.51 -3.67 -10.07
CA SER A 19 14.41 -4.76 -9.65
C SER A 19 13.81 -5.57 -8.50
N LEU A 20 13.94 -6.88 -8.60
CA LEU A 20 13.60 -7.83 -7.54
C LEU A 20 14.90 -8.48 -7.04
N PRO A 21 15.17 -8.53 -5.72
CA PRO A 21 16.31 -9.25 -5.16
C PRO A 21 16.27 -10.73 -5.53
N GLU A 22 17.45 -11.35 -5.69
CA GLU A 22 17.58 -12.74 -6.15
C GLU A 22 16.88 -13.72 -5.20
N ASN A 23 17.00 -13.52 -3.88
CA ASN A 23 16.34 -14.33 -2.86
C ASN A 23 14.80 -14.24 -2.90
N LEU A 24 14.23 -13.22 -3.55
CA LEU A 24 12.79 -13.04 -3.73
C LEU A 24 12.30 -13.45 -5.13
N SER A 25 13.18 -13.97 -5.99
CA SER A 25 12.81 -14.38 -7.37
C SER A 25 11.68 -15.43 -7.41
N TYR A 26 11.56 -16.28 -6.36
CA TYR A 26 10.48 -17.25 -6.23
C TYR A 26 9.07 -16.62 -6.21
N LEU A 27 8.95 -15.32 -5.91
CA LEU A 27 7.67 -14.62 -5.94
C LEU A 27 7.07 -14.56 -7.35
N GLN A 28 7.90 -14.58 -8.39
CA GLN A 28 7.44 -14.63 -9.78
C GLN A 28 6.73 -15.94 -10.09
N GLU A 29 7.23 -17.06 -9.54
CA GLU A 29 6.62 -18.38 -9.72
C GLU A 29 5.38 -18.56 -8.85
N LYS A 30 5.40 -18.04 -7.60
CA LYS A 30 4.29 -18.15 -6.66
C LYS A 30 3.05 -17.39 -7.16
N PHE A 31 3.25 -16.23 -7.73
CA PHE A 31 2.22 -15.46 -8.41
C PHE A 31 2.20 -15.84 -9.89
N ASP A 32 2.08 -17.13 -10.19
CA ASP A 32 1.76 -17.61 -11.55
C ASP A 32 0.41 -17.00 -12.03
N LEU A 33 0.37 -15.73 -11.88
CA LEU A 33 -0.54 -14.86 -12.54
C LEU A 33 -0.05 -14.91 -13.98
N GLU A 34 -0.75 -15.67 -14.81
CA GLU A 34 -0.79 -15.44 -16.26
C GLU A 34 -1.26 -13.99 -16.55
N LEU A 35 -0.72 -13.08 -15.73
CA LEU A 35 -0.77 -11.65 -15.97
C LEU A 35 0.27 -11.46 -17.06
N GLU A 36 -0.18 -11.69 -18.31
CA GLU A 36 0.50 -11.09 -19.43
C GLU A 36 0.58 -9.59 -19.15
N THR A 37 1.64 -9.20 -18.40
CA THR A 37 2.05 -7.81 -18.18
C THR A 37 2.55 -7.18 -19.47
N LYS A 38 2.16 -7.72 -20.62
CA LYS A 38 2.34 -7.05 -21.90
C LYS A 38 1.60 -5.73 -21.78
N GLU A 39 2.39 -4.67 -21.80
CA GLU A 39 1.92 -3.32 -22.06
C GLU A 39 0.90 -3.41 -23.19
N SER A 40 -0.38 -3.41 -22.83
CA SER A 40 -1.42 -3.39 -23.84
C SER A 40 -1.43 -1.97 -24.38
N ALA A 41 -1.30 -1.84 -25.69
CA ALA A 41 -1.47 -0.57 -26.36
C ALA A 41 -2.91 -0.02 -26.23
N ASP A 42 -3.86 -0.86 -25.77
CA ASP A 42 -5.21 -0.46 -25.44
C ASP A 42 -5.29 0.00 -23.98
N PRO A 43 -5.59 1.29 -23.71
CA PRO A 43 -5.68 1.83 -22.34
C PRO A 43 -6.69 1.10 -21.44
N LYS A 44 -7.78 0.58 -22.01
CA LYS A 44 -8.79 -0.17 -21.24
C LYS A 44 -8.27 -1.54 -20.79
N GLU A 45 -7.49 -2.19 -21.61
CA GLU A 45 -6.89 -3.47 -21.28
C GLU A 45 -5.74 -3.28 -20.28
N ALA A 46 -4.94 -2.24 -20.44
CA ALA A 46 -3.93 -1.84 -19.47
C ALA A 46 -4.54 -1.57 -18.08
N GLU A 47 -5.65 -0.84 -18.03
CA GLU A 47 -6.40 -0.57 -16.79
C GLU A 47 -6.92 -1.86 -16.14
N LYS A 48 -7.51 -2.74 -16.93
CA LYS A 48 -8.01 -4.03 -16.45
C LYS A 48 -6.88 -4.91 -15.90
N ASN A 49 -5.74 -4.91 -16.54
CA ASN A 49 -4.57 -5.68 -16.09
C ASN A 49 -4.02 -5.10 -14.78
N TRP A 50 -3.94 -3.78 -14.69
CA TRP A 50 -3.57 -3.08 -13.46
C TRP A 50 -4.47 -3.49 -12.28
N GLU A 51 -5.79 -3.39 -12.44
CA GLU A 51 -6.74 -3.74 -11.38
C GLU A 51 -6.65 -5.22 -10.96
N LYS A 52 -6.37 -6.12 -11.89
CA LYS A 52 -6.12 -7.54 -11.57
C LYS A 52 -4.88 -7.71 -10.69
N ILE A 53 -3.75 -7.09 -11.09
CA ILE A 53 -2.49 -7.18 -10.34
C ILE A 53 -2.67 -6.60 -8.94
N LYS A 54 -3.21 -5.39 -8.84
CA LYS A 54 -3.50 -4.72 -7.57
C LYS A 54 -4.36 -5.60 -6.68
N THR A 55 -5.50 -6.09 -7.21
CA THR A 55 -6.41 -6.95 -6.45
C THR A 55 -5.73 -8.24 -5.98
N ALA A 56 -4.94 -8.89 -6.82
CA ALA A 56 -4.25 -10.12 -6.46
C ALA A 56 -3.23 -9.88 -5.33
N VAL A 57 -2.42 -8.84 -5.42
CA VAL A 57 -1.42 -8.51 -4.40
C VAL A 57 -2.08 -8.11 -3.07
N VAL A 58 -3.09 -7.24 -3.12
CA VAL A 58 -3.82 -6.81 -1.91
C VAL A 58 -4.54 -7.98 -1.26
N SER A 59 -5.24 -8.81 -2.05
CA SER A 59 -5.97 -9.98 -1.54
C SER A 59 -5.02 -11.02 -0.93
N GLU A 60 -3.85 -11.25 -1.52
CA GLU A 60 -2.85 -12.16 -0.93
C GLU A 60 -2.42 -11.67 0.45
N LEU A 61 -2.08 -10.38 0.57
CA LEU A 61 -1.57 -9.83 1.83
C LEU A 61 -2.67 -9.71 2.89
N VAL A 62 -3.83 -9.18 2.53
CA VAL A 62 -4.94 -9.02 3.49
C VAL A 62 -5.53 -10.38 3.92
N GLY A 63 -5.53 -11.37 3.03
CA GLY A 63 -6.15 -12.67 3.28
C GLY A 63 -5.27 -13.68 4.01
N ASN A 64 -3.93 -13.54 3.93
CA ASN A 64 -3.00 -14.58 4.41
C ASN A 64 -2.02 -14.09 5.50
N TYR A 65 -2.08 -12.79 5.86
CA TYR A 65 -1.16 -12.18 6.82
C TYR A 65 -1.95 -11.35 7.85
N GLU A 66 -1.43 -11.30 9.09
CA GLU A 66 -2.07 -10.62 10.20
C GLU A 66 -1.41 -9.28 10.49
N PHE A 67 -2.23 -8.24 10.70
CA PHE A 67 -1.73 -6.95 11.17
C PHE A 67 -1.53 -6.99 12.68
N VAL A 68 -0.30 -6.72 13.11
CA VAL A 68 0.07 -6.53 14.52
C VAL A 68 0.85 -5.22 14.64
N ARG A 69 0.55 -4.43 15.68
CA ARG A 69 1.20 -3.12 15.87
C ARG A 69 2.71 -3.27 16.15
N GLU A 70 3.08 -4.25 16.96
CA GLU A 70 4.43 -4.54 17.41
C GLU A 70 4.83 -5.96 17.02
N PRO A 71 5.22 -6.20 15.75
CA PRO A 71 5.63 -7.52 15.30
C PRO A 71 6.98 -7.92 15.90
N GLU A 72 7.25 -9.22 15.90
CA GLU A 72 8.56 -9.74 16.29
C GLU A 72 9.68 -9.16 15.41
N ALA A 73 10.83 -8.94 16.02
CA ALA A 73 12.00 -8.49 15.29
C ALA A 73 12.49 -9.58 14.32
N VAL A 74 12.92 -9.15 13.13
CA VAL A 74 13.49 -10.06 12.14
C VAL A 74 14.73 -10.73 12.72
N PRO A 75 14.83 -12.08 12.71
CA PRO A 75 16.01 -12.78 13.18
C PRO A 75 17.27 -12.39 12.41
N GLU A 76 18.41 -12.40 13.11
CA GLU A 76 19.70 -12.04 12.50
C GLU A 76 20.00 -12.92 11.26
N GLY A 77 20.42 -12.28 10.19
CA GLY A 77 20.78 -12.93 8.93
C GLY A 77 19.61 -13.32 8.03
N LYS A 78 18.36 -13.02 8.41
CA LYS A 78 17.20 -13.22 7.53
C LYS A 78 16.87 -11.94 6.76
N ASP A 79 16.39 -12.12 5.53
CA ASP A 79 15.81 -11.02 4.76
C ASP A 79 14.45 -10.65 5.34
N PHE A 80 14.19 -9.34 5.43
CA PHE A 80 12.99 -8.78 6.05
C PHE A 80 11.70 -9.24 5.36
N VAL A 81 11.66 -9.12 4.03
CA VAL A 81 10.44 -9.44 3.25
C VAL A 81 10.25 -10.96 3.17
N GLU A 82 11.34 -11.70 2.96
CA GLU A 82 11.26 -13.15 2.88
C GLU A 82 10.79 -13.76 4.20
N TRP A 83 11.32 -13.28 5.34
CA TRP A 83 10.93 -13.75 6.66
C TRP A 83 9.45 -13.45 6.93
N PHE A 84 8.98 -12.24 6.64
CA PHE A 84 7.56 -11.88 6.77
C PHE A 84 6.67 -12.79 5.92
N LEU A 85 7.00 -12.98 4.63
CA LEU A 85 6.16 -13.74 3.69
C LEU A 85 6.17 -15.25 3.95
N LYS A 86 7.25 -15.81 4.45
CA LYS A 86 7.38 -17.27 4.62
C LYS A 86 7.12 -17.75 6.04
N GLU A 87 7.54 -16.99 7.04
CA GLU A 87 7.64 -17.49 8.41
C GLU A 87 6.72 -16.74 9.38
N SER A 88 6.94 -15.45 9.61
CA SER A 88 6.21 -14.71 10.64
C SER A 88 4.73 -14.56 10.30
N LYS A 89 4.41 -14.11 9.10
CA LYS A 89 3.06 -13.79 8.62
C LYS A 89 2.32 -12.74 9.45
N GLU A 90 2.99 -12.15 10.41
CA GLU A 90 2.52 -11.07 11.27
C GLU A 90 3.38 -9.84 11.05
N GLY A 91 2.75 -8.66 10.89
CA GLY A 91 3.49 -7.43 10.62
C GLY A 91 2.66 -6.17 10.77
N ASN A 92 3.34 -5.03 10.78
CA ASN A 92 2.72 -3.71 10.71
C ASN A 92 2.81 -3.13 9.28
N SER A 93 2.39 -1.88 9.08
CA SER A 93 2.37 -1.25 7.75
C SER A 93 3.70 -1.32 7.00
N VAL A 94 4.84 -1.30 7.72
CA VAL A 94 6.18 -1.42 7.12
C VAL A 94 6.35 -2.77 6.43
N HIS A 95 5.91 -3.87 7.06
CA HIS A 95 5.97 -5.21 6.51
C HIS A 95 5.06 -5.36 5.29
N PHE A 96 3.81 -4.91 5.41
CA PHE A 96 2.84 -4.97 4.32
C PHE A 96 3.28 -4.14 3.12
N ALA A 97 3.76 -2.91 3.33
CA ALA A 97 4.23 -2.04 2.27
C ALA A 97 5.48 -2.59 1.56
N ALA A 98 6.45 -3.12 2.33
CA ALA A 98 7.65 -3.73 1.76
C ALA A 98 7.29 -4.98 0.94
N ALA A 99 6.44 -5.87 1.49
CA ALA A 99 5.97 -7.05 0.77
C ALA A 99 5.18 -6.69 -0.48
N ALA A 100 4.22 -5.75 -0.39
CA ALA A 100 3.44 -5.28 -1.54
C ALA A 100 4.36 -4.74 -2.65
N THR A 101 5.38 -3.95 -2.29
CA THR A 101 6.36 -3.43 -3.25
C THR A 101 7.07 -4.57 -3.99
N MET A 102 7.53 -5.61 -3.29
CA MET A 102 8.23 -6.75 -3.92
C MET A 102 7.29 -7.62 -4.74
N LEU A 103 6.06 -7.83 -4.29
CA LEU A 103 5.04 -8.57 -5.04
C LEU A 103 4.64 -7.85 -6.33
N LEU A 104 4.46 -6.54 -6.29
CA LEU A 104 4.18 -5.73 -7.46
C LEU A 104 5.34 -5.78 -8.48
N ARG A 105 6.59 -5.71 -8.00
CA ARG A 105 7.77 -5.87 -8.86
C ARG A 105 7.86 -7.28 -9.44
N ALA A 106 7.51 -8.31 -8.68
CA ALA A 106 7.44 -9.69 -9.19
C ALA A 106 6.41 -9.85 -10.32
N CYS A 107 5.32 -9.06 -10.27
CA CYS A 107 4.33 -8.95 -11.34
C CYS A 107 4.74 -8.02 -12.49
N GLY A 108 6.00 -7.54 -12.53
CA GLY A 108 6.52 -6.66 -13.59
C GLY A 108 6.12 -5.19 -13.46
N MET A 109 5.49 -4.77 -12.36
CA MET A 109 5.11 -3.38 -12.14
C MET A 109 6.24 -2.60 -11.45
N PRO A 110 6.65 -1.43 -11.98
CA PRO A 110 7.58 -0.56 -11.29
C PRO A 110 6.94 -0.03 -10.00
N ALA A 111 7.48 -0.43 -8.85
CA ALA A 111 6.91 -0.10 -7.55
C ALA A 111 7.95 0.45 -6.57
N ARG A 112 7.51 1.31 -5.65
CA ARG A 112 8.34 1.85 -4.57
C ARG A 112 7.65 1.73 -3.22
N TYR A 113 8.47 1.58 -2.19
CA TYR A 113 8.09 1.67 -0.80
C TYR A 113 8.05 3.13 -0.37
N VAL A 114 7.01 3.54 0.34
CA VAL A 114 6.81 4.91 0.81
C VAL A 114 6.48 4.90 2.30
N VAL A 115 7.01 5.87 3.03
CA VAL A 115 6.65 6.16 4.42
C VAL A 115 6.11 7.56 4.56
N GLY A 116 5.19 7.75 5.48
CA GLY A 116 4.57 9.03 5.75
C GLY A 116 3.58 8.94 6.90
N TYR A 117 2.52 9.71 6.81
CA TYR A 117 1.44 9.71 7.78
C TYR A 117 0.11 9.45 7.08
N ALA A 118 -0.72 8.60 7.67
CA ALA A 118 -2.07 8.34 7.23
C ALA A 118 -3.05 9.15 8.08
N ALA A 119 -3.74 10.11 7.45
CA ALA A 119 -4.68 11.00 8.11
C ALA A 119 -6.11 10.71 7.62
N PRO A 120 -6.95 10.00 8.39
CA PRO A 120 -8.35 9.83 8.04
C PRO A 120 -9.08 11.18 8.02
N ALA A 121 -10.10 11.30 7.15
CA ALA A 121 -10.85 12.54 6.97
C ALA A 121 -11.42 13.10 8.30
N SER A 122 -11.70 12.24 9.27
CA SER A 122 -12.21 12.61 10.59
C SER A 122 -11.23 13.45 11.43
N LEU A 123 -9.94 13.44 11.12
CA LEU A 123 -8.94 14.27 11.80
C LEU A 123 -8.93 15.72 11.30
N PHE A 124 -9.49 15.98 10.14
CA PHE A 124 -9.47 17.33 9.56
C PHE A 124 -10.57 18.21 10.14
N GLN A 125 -10.17 19.34 10.69
CA GLN A 125 -11.06 20.36 11.28
C GLN A 125 -11.09 21.59 10.39
N GLY A 126 -12.31 22.03 10.00
CA GLY A 126 -12.51 23.24 9.23
C GLY A 126 -12.14 24.48 10.05
N GLN A 127 -11.42 25.40 9.44
CA GLN A 127 -11.00 26.68 10.02
C GLN A 127 -11.90 27.82 9.51
N ALA A 128 -11.86 28.95 10.22
CA ALA A 128 -12.69 30.11 9.88
C ALA A 128 -12.33 30.76 8.53
N ASP A 129 -11.13 30.51 8.02
CA ASP A 129 -10.65 30.96 6.71
C ASP A 129 -10.98 30.01 5.56
N GLY A 130 -11.72 28.92 5.83
CA GLY A 130 -12.10 27.90 4.87
C GLY A 130 -11.03 26.82 4.63
N SER A 131 -9.90 26.88 5.30
CA SER A 131 -8.88 25.80 5.30
C SER A 131 -9.29 24.63 6.21
N TYR A 132 -8.59 23.51 6.07
CA TYR A 132 -8.72 22.36 6.95
C TYR A 132 -7.37 22.08 7.61
N GLN A 133 -7.40 21.76 8.91
CA GLN A 133 -6.21 21.41 9.68
C GLN A 133 -6.39 20.06 10.37
N ALA A 134 -5.37 19.22 10.29
CA ALA A 134 -5.27 17.98 11.08
C ALA A 134 -3.98 18.01 11.92
N VAL A 135 -4.06 17.51 13.15
CA VAL A 135 -2.89 17.24 13.98
C VAL A 135 -2.59 15.75 13.82
N LEU A 136 -1.37 15.44 13.42
CA LEU A 136 -0.89 14.07 13.25
C LEU A 136 0.03 13.73 14.44
N GLU A 137 -0.17 12.55 14.96
CA GLU A 137 0.62 11.97 16.05
C GLU A 137 1.45 10.79 15.52
N ASP A 138 2.34 10.24 16.32
CA ASP A 138 3.19 9.11 15.92
C ASP A 138 2.35 7.88 15.52
N ASP A 139 1.16 7.71 16.09
CA ASP A 139 0.21 6.67 15.73
C ASP A 139 -0.35 6.78 14.31
N ASN A 140 -0.21 7.95 13.68
CA ASN A 140 -0.56 8.16 12.29
C ASN A 140 0.59 7.81 11.32
N ALA A 141 1.77 7.46 11.84
CA ALA A 141 2.88 7.01 11.01
C ALA A 141 2.49 5.73 10.26
N HIS A 142 2.73 5.73 8.95
CA HIS A 142 2.27 4.66 8.06
C HIS A 142 3.24 4.44 6.91
N ALA A 143 3.19 3.24 6.34
CA ALA A 143 3.91 2.91 5.13
C ALA A 143 2.96 2.24 4.13
N TRP A 144 3.19 2.51 2.82
CA TRP A 144 2.43 1.94 1.72
C TRP A 144 3.31 1.68 0.51
N ALA A 145 2.79 0.98 -0.49
CA ALA A 145 3.43 0.84 -1.78
C ALA A 145 2.83 1.83 -2.78
N GLU A 146 3.64 2.26 -3.75
CA GLU A 146 3.15 2.99 -4.91
C GLU A 146 3.67 2.33 -6.19
N VAL A 147 2.82 2.31 -7.22
CA VAL A 147 3.14 1.82 -8.56
C VAL A 147 3.15 2.99 -9.53
N TYR A 148 4.18 3.02 -10.38
CA TYR A 148 4.23 3.99 -11.46
C TYR A 148 3.43 3.49 -12.66
N ARG A 149 2.54 4.35 -13.13
CA ARG A 149 1.69 4.11 -14.30
C ARG A 149 1.96 5.22 -15.31
N GLU A 150 2.40 4.84 -16.50
CA GLU A 150 2.71 5.81 -17.56
C GLU A 150 1.48 6.67 -17.91
N GLY A 151 1.67 7.98 -18.05
CA GLY A 151 0.60 8.94 -18.29
C GLY A 151 -0.29 9.27 -17.07
N ILE A 152 -0.15 8.55 -15.94
CA ILE A 152 -0.90 8.76 -14.70
C ILE A 152 0.02 9.20 -13.57
N GLY A 153 1.21 8.57 -13.46
CA GLY A 153 2.15 8.80 -12.38
C GLY A 153 2.09 7.73 -11.29
N TRP A 154 2.50 8.09 -10.07
CA TRP A 154 2.51 7.19 -8.92
C TRP A 154 1.11 7.01 -8.35
N THR A 155 0.67 5.75 -8.25
CA THR A 155 -0.63 5.35 -7.74
C THR A 155 -0.43 4.55 -6.46
N VAL A 156 -1.15 4.91 -5.39
CA VAL A 156 -1.09 4.24 -4.09
C VAL A 156 -1.66 2.83 -4.16
N VAL A 157 -0.96 1.89 -3.53
CA VAL A 157 -1.44 0.53 -3.26
C VAL A 157 -1.36 0.27 -1.76
N GLU A 158 -2.50 0.35 -1.10
CA GLU A 158 -2.63 0.02 0.32
C GLU A 158 -2.95 -1.46 0.48
N ALA A 159 -2.06 -2.17 1.16
CA ALA A 159 -2.19 -3.60 1.40
C ALA A 159 -2.20 -3.95 2.90
N THR A 160 -2.22 -2.94 3.77
CA THR A 160 -2.30 -3.16 5.22
C THR A 160 -3.75 -3.44 5.61
N PRO A 161 -4.05 -4.56 6.29
CA PRO A 161 -5.40 -4.85 6.77
C PRO A 161 -5.98 -3.71 7.60
N GLY A 162 -7.21 -3.30 7.29
CA GLY A 162 -7.92 -2.23 7.99
C GLY A 162 -7.63 -0.81 7.49
N PHE A 163 -6.67 -0.61 6.58
CA PHE A 163 -6.29 0.73 6.08
C PHE A 163 -6.83 1.06 4.68
N ALA A 164 -7.51 0.16 4.02
CA ALA A 164 -8.04 0.36 2.66
C ALA A 164 -8.93 1.60 2.52
N ALA A 165 -9.70 1.96 3.56
CA ALA A 165 -10.58 3.12 3.55
C ALA A 165 -9.84 4.46 3.43
N LEU A 166 -8.56 4.52 3.81
CA LEU A 166 -7.74 5.73 3.72
C LEU A 166 -7.37 6.10 2.26
N VAL A 167 -7.49 5.16 1.34
CA VAL A 167 -7.13 5.34 -0.07
C VAL A 167 -8.34 5.61 -0.95
N THR A 168 -9.51 5.04 -0.61
CA THR A 168 -10.73 5.15 -1.43
C THR A 168 -11.35 6.55 -1.45
N GLU A 169 -11.01 7.39 -0.47
CA GLU A 169 -11.51 8.77 -0.40
C GLU A 169 -10.77 9.74 -1.34
N SER A 170 -9.61 9.37 -1.87
CA SER A 170 -8.80 10.24 -2.74
C SER A 170 -9.17 10.18 -4.23
N ASP A 171 -9.84 9.12 -4.68
CA ASP A 171 -10.13 8.89 -6.11
C ASP A 171 -11.52 9.35 -6.57
N GLY A 172 -12.32 9.97 -5.71
CA GLY A 172 -13.73 10.21 -5.98
C GLY A 172 -14.31 11.57 -5.63
N ALA A 173 -13.82 12.63 -6.24
CA ALA A 173 -14.61 13.85 -6.35
C ALA A 173 -15.63 13.74 -7.51
N SER A 174 -16.56 12.78 -7.44
CA SER A 174 -17.82 12.81 -8.21
C SER A 174 -18.86 11.95 -7.50
N GLY A 175 -19.86 12.65 -6.95
CA GLY A 175 -20.87 12.15 -6.03
C GLY A 175 -21.57 10.87 -6.41
N GLN A 176 -21.75 10.04 -5.38
CA GLN A 176 -22.97 9.23 -5.23
C GLN A 176 -23.24 8.94 -3.76
N LYS A 177 -24.55 9.00 -3.44
CA LYS A 177 -25.18 8.96 -2.12
C LYS A 177 -24.84 7.73 -1.29
N GLU A 178 -24.68 7.98 0.01
CA GLU A 178 -24.64 7.03 1.13
C GLU A 178 -25.72 5.94 1.02
N LYS A 179 -25.27 4.69 1.25
CA LYS A 179 -26.07 3.66 1.89
C LYS A 179 -25.35 3.27 3.18
N GLU A 180 -25.98 3.56 4.30
CA GLU A 180 -25.61 3.10 5.61
C GLU A 180 -25.38 1.59 5.60
N ALA A 181 -24.17 1.17 6.01
CA ALA A 181 -23.89 -0.18 6.46
C ALA A 181 -23.35 -0.10 7.87
N ASP A 182 -24.10 -0.65 8.75
CA ASP A 182 -23.95 -0.86 10.17
C ASP A 182 -22.53 -1.34 10.53
N SER A 183 -21.83 -0.52 11.31
CA SER A 183 -20.49 -0.83 11.81
C SER A 183 -20.62 -1.24 13.28
N PRO A 184 -20.17 -2.42 13.70
CA PRO A 184 -20.14 -2.75 15.11
C PRO A 184 -19.00 -1.98 15.79
N ASN A 185 -19.36 -0.89 16.43
CA ASN A 185 -18.49 -0.10 17.29
C ASN A 185 -18.26 -0.89 18.60
N THR A 186 -17.10 -1.51 18.75
CA THR A 186 -16.67 -2.04 20.04
C THR A 186 -15.71 -1.02 20.65
N PRO A 187 -16.03 -0.43 21.81
CA PRO A 187 -15.11 0.48 22.48
C PRO A 187 -13.88 -0.29 22.99
N VAL A 188 -12.71 0.17 22.63
CA VAL A 188 -11.46 -0.26 23.28
C VAL A 188 -11.43 0.40 24.66
N GLU A 189 -11.44 -0.40 25.72
CA GLU A 189 -11.24 0.07 27.08
C GLU A 189 -9.82 0.66 27.22
N VAL A 190 -9.78 1.93 27.58
CA VAL A 190 -8.55 2.62 27.99
C VAL A 190 -8.22 2.18 29.42
N PHE A 191 -7.10 1.50 29.59
CA PHE A 191 -6.58 1.23 30.93
C PHE A 191 -5.90 2.49 31.46
N ASP A 192 -6.57 3.19 32.37
CA ASP A 192 -5.95 4.19 33.21
C ASP A 192 -4.92 3.51 34.13
N GLN A 193 -3.66 3.92 34.01
CA GLN A 193 -2.65 3.66 35.03
C GLN A 193 -2.70 4.79 36.05
N GLU A 194 -3.41 4.56 37.13
CA GLU A 194 -3.15 5.29 38.37
C GLU A 194 -2.59 4.33 39.42
N ASP A 195 -1.57 4.85 40.09
CA ASP A 195 -1.09 4.55 41.43
C ASP A 195 -0.13 3.37 41.64
N THR A 196 1.11 3.79 41.86
CA THR A 196 2.03 3.08 42.73
C THR A 196 2.34 3.93 43.97
N PRO A 197 2.32 3.36 45.19
CA PRO A 197 2.81 4.03 46.38
C PRO A 197 4.35 4.01 46.46
#